data_5dbbe6bbf8b31825e479ab7196c0d6fc
#
_entry.id   5dbbe6bbf8b31825e479ab7196c0d6fc
#
_cell.length_a   1.000
_cell.length_b   1.000
_cell.length_c   1.000
_cell.angle_alpha   90.00
_cell.angle_beta   90.00
_cell.angle_gamma   90.00
#
_symmetry.space_group_name_H-M   'P 1'
#
loop_
_entity.id
_entity.type
_entity.pdbx_description
1 polymer ?
#
loop_
_entity_poly.entity_id
_entity_poly.type
_entity_poly.pdbx_seq_one_letter_code
_entity_poly.pdbx_strand_id
1 'polypeptide(L)'
;PYINREDTQLDKSRYQTIYAKHIGAVAAPTAGLHFDEGMLDSIDSIGVDIAFVTLHVGSGTFQPIRTEDIRDHNIHSEWMEVSEQVCEKVIAARARGGRIIAIGTTSARCLETSATSGRIKSFVGETDLFIFPGYIFKAVDMLVTNFHLPESSLMALVSAFSGHQDIMEAYSQAIDKKY
;
A
#
# COMPACT_ATOMS: atom_id res chain seq x y z
N PRO A 1 15.48 1.70 5.24
CA PRO A 1 15.48 3.05 5.85
C PRO A 1 15.11 3.05 7.34
N TYR A 2 14.37 2.02 7.83
CA TYR A 2 13.88 1.97 9.22
C TYR A 2 14.78 1.18 10.17
N ILE A 3 15.80 0.48 9.68
CA ILE A 3 16.71 -0.35 10.47
C ILE A 3 18.03 0.42 10.66
N ASN A 4 18.38 0.73 11.91
CA ASN A 4 19.59 1.49 12.27
C ASN A 4 20.67 0.60 12.91
N ARG A 5 20.72 -0.67 12.58
CA ARG A 5 21.72 -1.65 13.04
C ARG A 5 22.25 -2.47 11.88
N GLU A 6 23.34 -3.19 12.10
CA GLU A 6 23.87 -4.13 11.10
C GLU A 6 22.87 -5.24 10.78
N ASP A 7 22.87 -5.68 9.52
CA ASP A 7 22.01 -6.76 9.05
C ASP A 7 22.36 -8.08 9.72
N THR A 8 21.34 -8.85 10.03
CA THR A 8 21.48 -10.23 10.51
C THR A 8 20.92 -11.22 9.49
N GLN A 9 21.30 -12.49 9.60
CA GLN A 9 20.70 -13.52 8.72
C GLN A 9 19.19 -13.65 8.91
N LEU A 10 18.69 -13.36 10.11
CA LEU A 10 17.26 -13.37 10.40
C LEU A 10 16.50 -12.25 9.66
N ASP A 11 17.13 -11.15 9.35
CA ASP A 11 16.48 -10.04 8.64
C ASP A 11 16.03 -10.44 7.24
N LYS A 12 16.83 -11.26 6.55
CA LYS A 12 16.48 -11.75 5.21
C LYS A 12 15.20 -12.57 5.17
N SER A 13 14.89 -13.29 6.23
CA SER A 13 13.67 -14.09 6.34
C SER A 13 12.52 -13.34 6.98
N ARG A 14 12.79 -12.39 7.91
CA ARG A 14 11.77 -11.67 8.68
C ARG A 14 11.35 -10.34 8.06
N TYR A 15 12.20 -9.74 7.23
CA TYR A 15 11.87 -8.50 6.52
C TYR A 15 11.25 -8.82 5.16
N GLN A 16 10.28 -9.74 5.14
CA GLN A 16 9.46 -10.07 3.98
C GLN A 16 8.13 -10.65 4.45
N THR A 17 7.08 -10.47 3.65
CA THR A 17 5.78 -11.08 3.92
C THR A 17 5.83 -12.60 3.69
N ILE A 18 5.05 -13.36 4.45
CA ILE A 18 4.95 -14.82 4.32
C ILE A 18 4.42 -15.27 2.96
N TYR A 19 3.74 -14.37 2.25
CA TYR A 19 3.14 -14.62 0.94
C TYR A 19 3.94 -14.02 -0.23
N ALA A 20 5.16 -13.55 0.00
CA ALA A 20 6.04 -13.05 -1.06
C ALA A 20 6.40 -14.15 -2.06
N LYS A 21 6.16 -13.90 -3.36
CA LYS A 21 6.41 -14.87 -4.43
C LYS A 21 7.44 -14.39 -5.46
N HIS A 22 7.45 -13.10 -5.75
CA HIS A 22 8.23 -12.53 -6.85
C HIS A 22 9.35 -11.65 -6.30
N ILE A 23 10.59 -12.02 -6.63
CA ILE A 23 11.78 -11.26 -6.25
C ILE A 23 11.90 -10.05 -7.17
N GLY A 24 12.24 -8.86 -6.63
CA GLY A 24 12.45 -7.65 -7.43
C GLY A 24 12.32 -6.34 -6.65
N ALA A 25 11.71 -6.35 -5.46
CA ALA A 25 11.58 -5.17 -4.63
C ALA A 25 12.82 -4.92 -3.77
N VAL A 26 13.18 -3.65 -3.54
CA VAL A 26 14.24 -3.25 -2.62
C VAL A 26 13.76 -3.11 -1.18
N ALA A 27 12.45 -3.14 -0.95
CA ALA A 27 11.85 -3.07 0.38
C ALA A 27 10.59 -3.94 0.47
N ALA A 28 10.34 -4.51 1.66
CA ALA A 28 9.13 -5.27 1.93
C ALA A 28 7.91 -4.34 2.12
N PRO A 29 6.70 -4.80 1.78
CA PRO A 29 5.45 -4.10 2.09
C PRO A 29 5.15 -4.24 3.59
N THR A 30 5.68 -3.31 4.40
CA THR A 30 5.75 -3.44 5.87
C THR A 30 4.40 -3.63 6.55
N ALA A 31 3.31 -3.10 6.02
CA ALA A 31 1.96 -3.37 6.55
C ALA A 31 1.59 -4.86 6.46
N GLY A 32 2.07 -5.57 5.44
CA GLY A 32 1.86 -7.00 5.28
C GLY A 32 2.62 -7.87 6.29
N LEU A 33 3.65 -7.33 6.95
CA LEU A 33 4.41 -8.06 7.98
C LEU A 33 3.60 -8.34 9.25
N HIS A 34 2.48 -7.64 9.43
CA HIS A 34 1.55 -7.88 10.54
C HIS A 34 0.64 -9.10 10.33
N PHE A 35 0.67 -9.70 9.14
CA PHE A 35 -0.18 -10.84 8.76
C PHE A 35 0.63 -12.12 8.75
N ASP A 36 0.37 -12.99 9.71
CA ASP A 36 0.88 -14.37 9.75
C ASP A 36 -0.13 -15.35 9.15
N GLU A 37 0.25 -16.64 9.05
CA GLU A 37 -0.62 -17.70 8.51
C GLU A 37 -1.91 -17.82 9.33
N GLY A 38 -1.82 -17.78 10.67
CA GLY A 38 -2.98 -17.91 11.54
C GLY A 38 -3.98 -16.76 11.37
N MET A 39 -3.49 -15.54 11.13
CA MET A 39 -4.35 -14.39 10.85
C MET A 39 -5.02 -14.53 9.48
N LEU A 40 -4.29 -14.95 8.44
CA LEU A 40 -4.86 -15.18 7.11
C LEU A 40 -5.93 -16.27 7.14
N ASP A 41 -5.69 -17.39 7.84
CA ASP A 41 -6.66 -18.46 8.03
C ASP A 41 -7.91 -17.97 8.79
N SER A 42 -7.72 -17.13 9.80
CA SER A 42 -8.82 -16.55 10.56
C SER A 42 -9.69 -15.63 9.70
N ILE A 43 -9.08 -14.81 8.84
CA ILE A 43 -9.76 -13.92 7.90
C ILE A 43 -10.57 -14.74 6.87
N ASP A 44 -9.97 -15.78 6.30
CA ASP A 44 -10.64 -16.67 5.35
C ASP A 44 -11.82 -17.40 6.00
N SER A 45 -11.65 -17.89 7.24
CA SER A 45 -12.69 -18.63 7.99
C SER A 45 -13.97 -17.83 8.26
N ILE A 46 -13.87 -16.50 8.31
CA ILE A 46 -15.04 -15.61 8.45
C ILE A 46 -15.62 -15.16 7.10
N GLY A 47 -15.16 -15.75 6.00
CA GLY A 47 -15.68 -15.52 4.65
C GLY A 47 -15.20 -14.24 3.98
N VAL A 48 -14.05 -13.71 4.37
CA VAL A 48 -13.39 -12.58 3.70
C VAL A 48 -12.48 -13.10 2.60
N ASP A 49 -12.71 -12.68 1.36
CA ASP A 49 -11.85 -13.04 0.23
C ASP A 49 -10.48 -12.40 0.33
N ILE A 50 -9.43 -13.18 0.18
CA ILE A 50 -8.04 -12.72 0.14
C ILE A 50 -7.54 -12.72 -1.30
N ALA A 51 -6.86 -11.66 -1.71
CA ALA A 51 -6.23 -11.54 -3.01
C ALA A 51 -4.85 -10.87 -2.89
N PHE A 52 -3.93 -11.23 -3.77
CA PHE A 52 -2.56 -10.75 -3.75
C PHE A 52 -2.23 -10.02 -5.04
N VAL A 53 -1.56 -8.87 -4.89
CA VAL A 53 -0.99 -8.07 -5.98
C VAL A 53 0.52 -8.03 -5.86
N THR A 54 1.21 -7.79 -6.95
CA THR A 54 2.67 -7.61 -6.94
C THR A 54 3.03 -6.17 -7.29
N LEU A 55 3.94 -5.58 -6.53
CA LEU A 55 4.62 -4.33 -6.88
C LEU A 55 6.06 -4.41 -6.41
N HIS A 56 6.99 -4.10 -7.30
CA HIS A 56 8.39 -4.01 -6.97
C HIS A 56 8.73 -2.62 -6.46
N VAL A 57 8.69 -2.47 -5.13
CA VAL A 57 9.01 -1.19 -4.47
C VAL A 57 10.43 -0.78 -4.83
N GLY A 58 10.57 0.38 -5.46
CA GLY A 58 11.83 1.00 -5.81
C GLY A 58 12.41 1.85 -4.67
N SER A 59 13.68 2.20 -4.78
CA SER A 59 14.35 3.10 -3.80
C SER A 59 13.76 4.51 -3.78
N GLY A 60 13.15 4.94 -4.88
CA GLY A 60 12.52 6.26 -5.03
C GLY A 60 11.32 6.50 -4.12
N THR A 61 10.59 5.44 -3.73
CA THR A 61 9.42 5.55 -2.83
C THR A 61 9.78 6.15 -1.45
N PHE A 62 11.03 6.03 -1.04
CA PHE A 62 11.51 6.56 0.24
C PHE A 62 12.20 7.91 0.13
N GLN A 63 12.25 8.51 -1.05
CA GLN A 63 12.82 9.84 -1.22
C GLN A 63 11.83 10.90 -0.70
N PRO A 64 12.33 11.91 0.03
CA PRO A 64 11.48 13.01 0.47
C PRO A 64 11.01 13.84 -0.73
N ILE A 65 9.82 14.39 -0.62
CA ILE A 65 9.29 15.38 -1.55
C ILE A 65 10.11 16.67 -1.36
N ARG A 66 10.74 17.14 -2.45
CA ARG A 66 11.62 18.32 -2.40
C ARG A 66 11.07 19.52 -3.18
N THR A 67 9.91 19.37 -3.79
CA THR A 67 9.22 20.42 -4.55
C THR A 67 8.40 21.30 -3.61
N GLU A 68 8.32 22.61 -3.89
CA GLU A 68 7.45 23.52 -3.13
C GLU A 68 5.97 23.18 -3.34
N ASP A 69 5.60 22.81 -4.56
CA ASP A 69 4.26 22.31 -4.87
C ASP A 69 4.31 20.79 -5.04
N ILE A 70 3.46 20.09 -4.29
CA ILE A 70 3.37 18.63 -4.34
C ILE A 70 3.00 18.11 -5.74
N ARG A 71 2.30 18.91 -6.54
CA ARG A 71 1.89 18.58 -7.90
C ARG A 71 3.06 18.48 -8.88
N ASP A 72 4.18 19.11 -8.56
CA ASP A 72 5.41 19.10 -9.37
C ASP A 72 6.33 17.92 -9.00
N HIS A 73 5.95 17.14 -7.98
CA HIS A 73 6.75 15.99 -7.56
C HIS A 73 6.59 14.84 -8.55
N ASN A 74 7.71 14.39 -9.11
CA ASN A 74 7.76 13.19 -9.96
C ASN A 74 8.07 11.96 -9.11
N ILE A 75 7.11 11.07 -8.98
CA ILE A 75 7.33 9.77 -8.35
C ILE A 75 8.04 8.83 -9.35
N HIS A 76 8.97 8.04 -8.84
CA HIS A 76 9.62 7.01 -9.65
C HIS A 76 8.62 5.93 -10.06
N SER A 77 8.76 5.49 -11.30
CA SER A 77 7.98 4.38 -11.83
C SER A 77 8.36 3.07 -11.14
N GLU A 78 7.36 2.25 -10.84
CA GLU A 78 7.52 0.95 -10.20
C GLU A 78 6.72 -0.10 -10.96
N TRP A 79 7.35 -1.26 -11.20
CA TRP A 79 6.68 -2.36 -11.87
C TRP A 79 5.64 -3.02 -10.97
N MET A 80 4.46 -3.28 -11.52
CA MET A 80 3.37 -3.92 -10.80
C MET A 80 2.58 -4.91 -11.66
N GLU A 81 1.86 -5.80 -10.97
CA GLU A 81 0.93 -6.74 -11.56
C GLU A 81 -0.34 -6.86 -10.71
N VAL A 82 -1.48 -6.68 -11.36
CA VAL A 82 -2.80 -7.02 -10.86
C VAL A 82 -3.45 -7.98 -11.85
N SER A 83 -3.64 -9.23 -11.45
CA SER A 83 -4.18 -10.27 -12.31
C SER A 83 -5.69 -10.11 -12.55
N GLU A 84 -6.20 -10.76 -13.59
CA GLU A 84 -7.64 -10.81 -13.87
C GLU A 84 -8.43 -11.41 -12.71
N GLN A 85 -7.89 -12.46 -12.08
CA GLN A 85 -8.50 -13.10 -10.91
C GLN A 85 -8.68 -12.13 -9.73
N VAL A 86 -7.73 -11.22 -9.50
CA VAL A 86 -7.86 -10.17 -8.47
C VAL A 86 -8.99 -9.21 -8.84
N CYS A 87 -9.05 -8.80 -10.11
CA CYS A 87 -10.11 -7.91 -10.60
C CYS A 87 -11.50 -8.54 -10.44
N GLU A 88 -11.66 -9.82 -10.79
CA GLU A 88 -12.90 -10.57 -10.61
C GLU A 88 -13.34 -10.61 -9.14
N LYS A 89 -12.41 -10.89 -8.21
CA LYS A 89 -12.69 -10.87 -6.77
C LYS A 89 -13.14 -9.47 -6.29
N VAL A 90 -12.49 -8.41 -6.73
CA VAL A 90 -12.87 -7.03 -6.40
C VAL A 90 -14.27 -6.70 -6.93
N ILE A 91 -14.55 -7.05 -8.17
CA ILE A 91 -15.87 -6.84 -8.81
C ILE A 91 -16.95 -7.62 -8.05
N ALA A 92 -16.70 -8.89 -7.75
CA ALA A 92 -17.63 -9.74 -7.03
C ALA A 92 -17.89 -9.25 -5.59
N ALA A 93 -16.84 -8.79 -4.89
CA ALA A 93 -16.98 -8.21 -3.56
C ALA A 93 -17.88 -6.98 -3.59
N ARG A 94 -17.66 -6.07 -4.53
CA ARG A 94 -18.48 -4.87 -4.70
C ARG A 94 -19.92 -5.17 -5.11
N ALA A 95 -20.13 -6.16 -5.99
CA ALA A 95 -21.47 -6.55 -6.44
C ALA A 95 -22.34 -7.06 -5.28
N ARG A 96 -21.76 -7.63 -4.22
CA ARG A 96 -22.47 -8.05 -3.00
C ARG A 96 -22.48 -7.01 -1.88
N GLY A 97 -22.08 -5.75 -2.16
CA GLY A 97 -22.02 -4.66 -1.18
C GLY A 97 -20.84 -4.73 -0.22
N GLY A 98 -19.83 -5.54 -0.53
CA GLY A 98 -18.58 -5.64 0.25
C GLY A 98 -17.65 -4.45 0.02
N ARG A 99 -16.63 -4.35 0.89
CA ARG A 99 -15.60 -3.33 0.86
C ARG A 99 -14.26 -3.92 0.45
N ILE A 100 -13.45 -3.11 -0.23
CA ILE A 100 -12.08 -3.46 -0.64
C ILE A 100 -11.11 -2.86 0.36
N ILE A 101 -10.40 -3.73 1.06
CA ILE A 101 -9.42 -3.36 2.09
C ILE A 101 -8.03 -3.56 1.51
N ALA A 102 -7.29 -2.48 1.32
CA ALA A 102 -5.89 -2.56 0.91
C ALA A 102 -4.99 -2.73 2.15
N ILE A 103 -4.11 -3.73 2.11
CA ILE A 103 -3.06 -3.92 3.11
C ILE A 103 -1.77 -3.33 2.55
N GLY A 104 -1.43 -2.15 3.06
CA GLY A 104 -0.30 -1.33 2.62
C GLY A 104 -0.62 -0.35 1.49
N THR A 105 0.12 0.74 1.48
CA THR A 105 0.07 1.76 0.44
C THR A 105 0.44 1.19 -0.94
N THR A 106 1.29 0.17 -0.97
CA THR A 106 1.65 -0.61 -2.17
C THR A 106 0.42 -1.24 -2.81
N SER A 107 -0.41 -1.96 -2.02
CA SER A 107 -1.65 -2.58 -2.52
C SER A 107 -2.66 -1.52 -2.97
N ALA A 108 -2.78 -0.41 -2.23
CA ALA A 108 -3.63 0.70 -2.63
C ALA A 108 -3.23 1.27 -3.99
N ARG A 109 -1.94 1.53 -4.22
CA ARG A 109 -1.43 2.03 -5.51
C ARG A 109 -1.68 1.05 -6.66
N CYS A 110 -1.48 -0.25 -6.44
CA CYS A 110 -1.80 -1.28 -7.44
C CYS A 110 -3.27 -1.24 -7.85
N LEU A 111 -4.17 -1.25 -6.88
CA LEU A 111 -5.61 -1.27 -7.15
C LEU A 111 -6.08 0.02 -7.80
N GLU A 112 -5.60 1.17 -7.35
CA GLU A 112 -5.95 2.47 -7.91
C GLU A 112 -5.40 2.64 -9.34
N THR A 113 -4.18 2.19 -9.61
CA THR A 113 -3.63 2.16 -10.98
C THR A 113 -4.51 1.33 -11.91
N SER A 114 -4.90 0.13 -11.45
CA SER A 114 -5.76 -0.77 -12.22
C SER A 114 -7.19 -0.23 -12.42
N ALA A 115 -7.61 0.75 -11.62
CA ALA A 115 -8.94 1.37 -11.67
C ALA A 115 -8.95 2.78 -12.28
N THR A 116 -7.86 3.27 -12.86
CA THR A 116 -7.75 4.64 -13.40
C THR A 116 -8.84 4.97 -14.43
N SER A 117 -9.26 4.00 -15.23
CA SER A 117 -10.36 4.15 -16.20
C SER A 117 -11.77 4.18 -15.58
N GLY A 118 -11.91 4.16 -14.25
CA GLY A 118 -13.19 4.09 -13.53
C GLY A 118 -13.71 2.66 -13.30
N ARG A 119 -13.08 1.65 -13.89
CA ARG A 119 -13.34 0.23 -13.65
C ARG A 119 -12.02 -0.49 -13.46
N ILE A 120 -11.95 -1.37 -12.47
CA ILE A 120 -10.75 -2.17 -12.26
C ILE A 120 -10.55 -3.13 -13.44
N LYS A 121 -9.31 -3.21 -13.95
CA LYS A 121 -8.88 -4.12 -15.00
C LYS A 121 -7.51 -4.70 -14.65
N SER A 122 -7.23 -5.91 -15.16
CA SER A 122 -5.90 -6.48 -15.04
C SER A 122 -4.85 -5.54 -15.65
N PHE A 123 -3.70 -5.48 -15.00
CA PHE A 123 -2.61 -4.60 -15.39
C PHE A 123 -1.27 -5.27 -15.10
N VAL A 124 -0.38 -5.20 -16.07
CA VAL A 124 1.03 -5.60 -15.93
C VAL A 124 1.88 -4.50 -16.57
N GLY A 125 2.76 -3.90 -15.82
CA GLY A 125 3.60 -2.82 -16.31
C GLY A 125 4.06 -1.89 -15.20
N GLU A 126 4.52 -0.72 -15.60
CA GLU A 126 4.99 0.30 -14.66
C GLU A 126 3.89 1.28 -14.27
N THR A 127 3.91 1.72 -13.01
CA THR A 127 3.04 2.77 -12.50
C THR A 127 3.85 3.91 -11.88
N ASP A 128 3.51 5.11 -12.26
CA ASP A 128 3.96 6.38 -11.68
C ASP A 128 2.83 7.08 -10.92
N LEU A 129 1.77 6.34 -10.56
CA LEU A 129 0.62 6.92 -9.88
C LEU A 129 1.05 7.55 -8.55
N PHE A 130 0.97 8.88 -8.49
CA PHE A 130 1.18 9.66 -7.29
C PHE A 130 -0.16 10.08 -6.69
N ILE A 131 -0.45 9.55 -5.51
CA ILE A 131 -1.68 9.84 -4.77
C ILE A 131 -1.37 10.89 -3.70
N PHE A 132 -2.05 12.04 -3.78
CA PHE A 132 -1.90 13.15 -2.85
C PHE A 132 -3.27 13.81 -2.58
N PRO A 133 -3.40 14.72 -1.60
CA PRO A 133 -4.68 15.33 -1.26
C PRO A 133 -5.43 15.90 -2.46
N GLY A 134 -6.70 15.52 -2.60
CA GLY A 134 -7.54 15.79 -3.76
C GLY A 134 -7.74 14.59 -4.70
N TYR A 135 -6.98 13.49 -4.50
CA TYR A 135 -7.22 12.24 -5.23
C TYR A 135 -8.53 11.59 -4.79
N ILE A 136 -9.30 11.08 -5.76
CA ILE A 136 -10.54 10.36 -5.52
C ILE A 136 -10.28 8.85 -5.71
N PHE A 137 -10.32 8.10 -4.62
CA PHE A 137 -10.15 6.65 -4.64
C PHE A 137 -11.31 5.97 -5.37
N LYS A 138 -10.98 5.02 -6.23
CA LYS A 138 -11.91 4.31 -7.11
C LYS A 138 -12.06 2.84 -6.75
N ALA A 139 -10.98 2.23 -6.24
CA ALA A 139 -10.91 0.80 -5.96
C ALA A 139 -10.83 0.49 -4.47
N VAL A 140 -10.27 1.36 -3.64
CA VAL A 140 -9.97 1.08 -2.23
C VAL A 140 -10.97 1.81 -1.32
N ASP A 141 -11.63 1.05 -0.45
CA ASP A 141 -12.60 1.57 0.52
C ASP A 141 -12.01 1.69 1.93
N MET A 142 -10.99 0.87 2.25
CA MET A 142 -10.30 0.87 3.54
C MET A 142 -8.81 0.62 3.34
N LEU A 143 -7.99 1.21 4.19
CA LEU A 143 -6.54 1.09 4.13
C LEU A 143 -5.99 0.72 5.52
N VAL A 144 -5.23 -0.38 5.58
CA VAL A 144 -4.40 -0.74 6.73
C VAL A 144 -2.96 -0.45 6.35
N THR A 145 -2.28 0.41 7.11
CA THR A 145 -0.90 0.79 6.80
C THR A 145 -0.13 1.17 8.07
N ASN A 146 1.19 1.31 7.94
CA ASN A 146 2.07 1.79 9.02
C ASN A 146 2.05 3.33 9.07
N PHE A 147 2.65 3.89 10.12
CA PHE A 147 3.02 5.28 10.15
C PHE A 147 4.15 5.58 9.16
N HIS A 148 4.11 6.74 8.55
CA HIS A 148 5.04 7.15 7.51
C HIS A 148 5.83 8.38 7.94
N LEU A 149 7.02 8.56 7.35
CA LEU A 149 7.85 9.73 7.61
C LEU A 149 7.20 11.00 7.03
N PRO A 150 7.39 12.16 7.68
CA PRO A 150 6.95 13.43 7.12
C PRO A 150 7.61 13.69 5.75
N GLU A 151 6.98 14.55 4.96
CA GLU A 151 7.45 14.95 3.61
C GLU A 151 7.65 13.78 2.64
N SER A 152 6.97 12.64 2.86
CA SER A 152 7.05 11.48 1.99
C SER A 152 5.79 11.33 1.11
N SER A 153 5.96 10.67 -0.04
CA SER A 153 4.83 10.29 -0.91
C SER A 153 3.80 9.42 -0.20
N LEU A 154 4.23 8.64 0.80
CA LEU A 154 3.35 7.80 1.61
C LEU A 154 2.50 8.62 2.58
N MET A 155 3.07 9.69 3.18
CA MET A 155 2.31 10.65 3.99
C MET A 155 1.27 11.38 3.13
N ALA A 156 1.62 11.73 1.89
CA ALA A 156 0.68 12.34 0.96
C ALA A 156 -0.50 11.42 0.64
N LEU A 157 -0.23 10.12 0.43
CA LEU A 157 -1.25 9.11 0.14
C LEU A 157 -2.24 8.95 1.32
N VAL A 158 -1.75 8.78 2.55
CA VAL A 158 -2.64 8.62 3.72
C VAL A 158 -3.42 9.90 4.00
N SER A 159 -2.82 11.07 3.76
CA SER A 159 -3.51 12.36 3.84
C SER A 159 -4.60 12.52 2.78
N ALA A 160 -4.39 11.96 1.58
CA ALA A 160 -5.41 11.90 0.53
C ALA A 160 -6.57 10.96 0.91
N PHE A 161 -6.27 9.87 1.63
CA PHE A 161 -7.25 8.85 1.99
C PHE A 161 -8.18 9.30 3.12
N SER A 162 -7.64 9.84 4.19
CA SER A 162 -8.40 10.17 5.41
C SER A 162 -8.56 11.67 5.68
N GLY A 163 -7.95 12.52 4.86
CA GLY A 163 -7.86 13.95 5.15
C GLY A 163 -6.59 14.30 5.94
N HIS A 164 -5.97 15.40 5.57
CA HIS A 164 -4.69 15.82 6.16
C HIS A 164 -4.81 16.12 7.67
N GLN A 165 -5.87 16.80 8.09
CA GLN A 165 -6.07 17.18 9.49
C GLN A 165 -6.20 15.96 10.40
N ASP A 166 -7.04 14.99 10.01
CA ASP A 166 -7.29 13.76 10.78
C ASP A 166 -6.02 12.91 10.89
N ILE A 167 -5.23 12.84 9.80
CA ILE A 167 -3.94 12.14 9.81
C ILE A 167 -2.96 12.82 10.76
N MET A 168 -2.82 14.15 10.72
CA MET A 168 -1.92 14.88 11.61
C MET A 168 -2.30 14.71 13.08
N GLU A 169 -3.59 14.71 13.40
CA GLU A 169 -4.07 14.46 14.75
C GLU A 169 -3.76 13.02 15.20
N ALA A 170 -4.00 12.01 14.35
CA ALA A 170 -3.67 10.62 14.64
C ALA A 170 -2.18 10.43 14.90
N TYR A 171 -1.31 11.08 14.10
CA TYR A 171 0.14 11.02 14.28
C TYR A 171 0.59 11.70 15.58
N SER A 172 0.02 12.86 15.92
CA SER A 172 0.28 13.53 17.21
C SER A 172 -0.04 12.61 18.39
N GLN A 173 -1.23 12.00 18.37
CA GLN A 173 -1.63 11.05 19.41
C GLN A 173 -0.72 9.82 19.46
N ALA A 174 -0.28 9.30 18.33
CA ALA A 174 0.63 8.16 18.29
C ALA A 174 1.99 8.50 18.91
N ILE A 175 2.54 9.67 18.61
CA ILE A 175 3.79 10.17 19.19
C ILE A 175 3.66 10.33 20.70
N ASP A 176 2.58 10.96 21.17
CA ASP A 176 2.32 11.19 22.60
C ASP A 176 2.20 9.88 23.36
N LYS A 177 1.60 8.86 22.75
CA LYS A 177 1.44 7.51 23.32
C LYS A 177 2.62 6.58 23.05
N LYS A 178 3.65 7.05 22.34
CA LYS A 178 4.89 6.29 22.01
C LYS A 178 4.63 5.00 21.20
N TYR A 179 3.73 5.07 20.26
CA TYR A 179 3.55 4.04 19.23
C TYR A 179 4.69 4.06 18.22
#